data_92c5ac3b569b45185316665901cad183
#
_entry.id   92c5ac3b569b45185316665901cad183
#
_cell.length_a   1.000
_cell.length_b   1.000
_cell.length_c   1.000
_cell.angle_alpha   90.00
_cell.angle_beta   90.00
_cell.angle_gamma   90.00
#
_symmetry.space_group_name_H-M   'P 1'
#
loop_
_entity.id
_entity.type
_entity.pdbx_description
1 polymer ?
#
loop_
_entity_poly.entity_id
_entity_poly.type
_entity_poly.pdbx_seq_one_letter_code
_entity_poly.pdbx_strand_id
1 'polypeptide(L)'
;MVFFSSLALLGITIGSVFLAFSSSMPDNFTFNYIRTPIGLDTPLWVQGILFFFVFGIPLFFLLLLGLKLINHSYKTIGNTIKYTLLAVWIICLAIAITLAVSKVSQFAFDGKAVQKEQIVLQPNDTLFVQFKNNDLFSKNVNLREDFRLKTDESGKEVIYSNEVSIEIMQTDEPLPYLQIERLARGGSLKDAKETAERIKYAYQIVGNKLILNNYLLSDVASKWRDQRVELFLYLPKGTIFKPDSSVENYDHSDDDFFNLHYSSDTYSYKVFDTQVKCLNCPGYENEHKDVFTEAFESISDSIQTKTITIDGTEIIKRTKKTTYPNGKIVKDKDGNLIKIN
;
A
#
# COMPACT_ATOMS: atom_id res chain seq x y z
N MET A 1 -7.46 -41.92 2.35
CA MET A 1 -6.16 -41.63 1.72
C MET A 1 -6.18 -41.83 0.21
N VAL A 2 -6.42 -43.07 -0.31
CA VAL A 2 -6.36 -43.37 -1.77
C VAL A 2 -7.26 -42.45 -2.58
N PHE A 3 -8.50 -42.26 -2.17
CA PHE A 3 -9.46 -41.41 -2.89
C PHE A 3 -8.96 -39.95 -2.96
N PHE A 4 -8.50 -39.39 -1.85
CA PHE A 4 -8.00 -37.99 -1.80
C PHE A 4 -6.70 -37.81 -2.61
N SER A 5 -5.76 -38.76 -2.54
CA SER A 5 -4.52 -38.68 -3.32
C SER A 5 -4.77 -38.86 -4.83
N SER A 6 -5.70 -39.71 -5.20
CA SER A 6 -6.13 -39.92 -6.59
C SER A 6 -6.80 -38.64 -7.15
N LEU A 7 -7.72 -38.04 -6.39
CA LEU A 7 -8.39 -36.81 -6.79
C LEU A 7 -7.40 -35.62 -6.88
N ALA A 8 -6.47 -35.52 -5.95
CA ALA A 8 -5.42 -34.51 -5.98
C ALA A 8 -4.46 -34.68 -7.16
N LEU A 9 -4.05 -35.93 -7.50
CA LEU A 9 -3.26 -36.25 -8.69
C LEU A 9 -3.98 -35.85 -9.97
N LEU A 10 -5.27 -36.15 -10.06
CA LEU A 10 -6.10 -35.77 -11.21
C LEU A 10 -6.14 -34.24 -11.36
N GLY A 11 -6.37 -33.53 -10.27
CA GLY A 11 -6.39 -32.05 -10.26
C GLY A 11 -5.06 -31.45 -10.68
N ILE A 12 -3.94 -31.98 -10.19
CA ILE A 12 -2.60 -31.51 -10.55
C ILE A 12 -2.31 -31.81 -12.03
N THR A 13 -2.67 -32.97 -12.50
CA THR A 13 -2.49 -33.33 -13.92
C THR A 13 -3.28 -32.41 -14.84
N ILE A 14 -4.55 -32.16 -14.54
CA ILE A 14 -5.39 -31.23 -15.29
C ILE A 14 -4.81 -29.82 -15.23
N GLY A 15 -4.43 -29.33 -14.04
CA GLY A 15 -3.85 -27.99 -13.84
C GLY A 15 -2.52 -27.81 -14.59
N SER A 16 -1.64 -28.82 -14.55
CA SER A 16 -0.35 -28.76 -15.25
C SER A 16 -0.51 -28.81 -16.77
N VAL A 17 -1.43 -29.61 -17.29
CA VAL A 17 -1.77 -29.62 -18.71
C VAL A 17 -2.36 -28.29 -19.15
N PHE A 18 -3.27 -27.72 -18.35
CA PHE A 18 -3.84 -26.41 -18.62
C PHE A 18 -2.74 -25.33 -18.67
N LEU A 19 -1.82 -25.30 -17.72
CA LEU A 19 -0.67 -24.39 -17.72
C LEU A 19 0.25 -24.61 -18.92
N ALA A 20 0.50 -25.84 -19.30
CA ALA A 20 1.35 -26.20 -20.46
C ALA A 20 0.77 -25.66 -21.77
N PHE A 21 -0.55 -25.73 -21.95
CA PHE A 21 -1.22 -25.24 -23.15
C PHE A 21 -1.66 -23.78 -23.09
N SER A 22 -1.58 -23.13 -21.92
CA SER A 22 -2.03 -21.76 -21.75
C SER A 22 -1.25 -20.75 -22.61
N SER A 23 -0.01 -21.06 -22.99
CA SER A 23 0.80 -20.23 -23.90
C SER A 23 0.30 -20.22 -25.34
N SER A 24 -0.56 -21.17 -25.71
CA SER A 24 -1.16 -21.28 -27.05
C SER A 24 -2.58 -20.70 -27.11
N MET A 25 -3.08 -20.16 -25.99
CA MET A 25 -4.41 -19.55 -25.94
C MET A 25 -4.37 -18.07 -26.41
N PRO A 26 -5.48 -17.55 -26.98
CA PRO A 26 -5.57 -16.16 -27.41
C PRO A 26 -5.27 -15.17 -26.27
N ASP A 27 -4.73 -14.00 -26.63
CA ASP A 27 -4.29 -12.96 -25.69
C ASP A 27 -5.40 -12.42 -24.77
N ASN A 28 -6.66 -12.64 -25.11
CA ASN A 28 -7.83 -12.24 -24.32
C ASN A 28 -8.11 -13.14 -23.10
N PHE A 29 -7.33 -14.19 -22.89
CA PHE A 29 -7.56 -15.09 -21.75
C PHE A 29 -6.92 -14.52 -20.49
N THR A 30 -7.62 -14.61 -19.36
CA THR A 30 -7.27 -14.01 -18.06
C THR A 30 -5.82 -14.29 -17.60
N PHE A 31 -5.21 -15.40 -18.07
CA PHE A 31 -3.83 -15.76 -17.72
C PHE A 31 -2.76 -14.91 -18.42
N ASN A 32 -3.00 -14.45 -19.65
CA ASN A 32 -2.07 -13.53 -20.31
C ASN A 32 -2.09 -12.16 -19.64
N TYR A 33 -3.22 -11.78 -19.08
CA TYR A 33 -3.39 -10.56 -18.32
C TYR A 33 -2.51 -10.50 -17.04
N ILE A 34 -2.36 -11.64 -16.36
CA ILE A 34 -1.55 -11.76 -15.14
C ILE A 34 -0.05 -11.96 -15.46
N ARG A 35 0.24 -12.64 -16.57
CA ARG A 35 1.58 -13.09 -16.96
C ARG A 35 2.57 -11.94 -17.15
N THR A 36 2.18 -10.95 -17.92
CA THR A 36 3.09 -9.89 -18.39
C THR A 36 3.48 -8.91 -17.27
N PRO A 37 2.54 -8.40 -16.46
CA PRO A 37 2.89 -7.45 -15.41
C PRO A 37 3.69 -8.07 -14.26
N ILE A 38 3.39 -9.31 -13.87
CA ILE A 38 4.07 -9.99 -12.75
C ILE A 38 5.46 -10.50 -13.15
N GLY A 39 5.76 -10.50 -14.46
CA GLY A 39 7.10 -10.83 -14.96
C GLY A 39 7.47 -12.29 -14.75
N LEU A 40 6.59 -13.20 -15.12
CA LEU A 40 6.92 -14.60 -15.23
C LEU A 40 7.87 -14.78 -16.41
N ASP A 41 9.19 -14.66 -16.17
CA ASP A 41 10.22 -14.81 -17.21
C ASP A 41 10.30 -16.25 -17.74
N THR A 42 9.86 -17.20 -16.92
CA THR A 42 9.80 -18.61 -17.32
C THR A 42 8.49 -18.88 -18.06
N PRO A 43 8.54 -19.53 -19.21
CA PRO A 43 7.34 -19.93 -19.94
C PRO A 43 6.38 -20.74 -19.05
N LEU A 44 5.08 -20.52 -19.19
CA LEU A 44 4.06 -21.18 -18.35
C LEU A 44 4.12 -22.71 -18.46
N TRP A 45 4.49 -23.25 -19.63
CA TRP A 45 4.66 -24.69 -19.79
C TRP A 45 5.77 -25.28 -18.91
N VAL A 46 6.87 -24.54 -18.70
CA VAL A 46 7.94 -24.96 -17.78
C VAL A 46 7.43 -25.01 -16.35
N GLN A 47 6.65 -24.00 -15.96
CA GLN A 47 6.04 -23.96 -14.63
C GLN A 47 5.03 -25.10 -14.44
N GLY A 48 4.21 -25.40 -15.46
CA GLY A 48 3.28 -26.53 -15.46
C GLY A 48 4.00 -27.86 -15.25
N ILE A 49 5.10 -28.11 -15.98
CA ILE A 49 5.91 -29.31 -15.84
C ILE A 49 6.54 -29.41 -14.44
N LEU A 50 7.11 -28.30 -13.95
CA LEU A 50 7.69 -28.28 -12.59
C LEU A 50 6.62 -28.55 -11.53
N PHE A 51 5.46 -27.91 -11.64
CA PHE A 51 4.34 -28.13 -10.74
C PHE A 51 3.89 -29.60 -10.73
N PHE A 52 3.80 -30.23 -11.92
CA PHE A 52 3.46 -31.64 -12.04
C PHE A 52 4.46 -32.53 -11.31
N PHE A 53 5.77 -32.36 -11.53
CA PHE A 53 6.78 -33.21 -10.89
C PHE A 53 6.94 -32.95 -9.40
N VAL A 54 6.93 -31.69 -8.97
CA VAL A 54 7.13 -31.32 -7.55
C VAL A 54 5.99 -31.85 -6.68
N PHE A 55 4.74 -31.75 -7.15
CA PHE A 55 3.57 -32.17 -6.37
C PHE A 55 3.07 -33.57 -6.79
N GLY A 56 3.19 -33.94 -8.05
CA GLY A 56 2.69 -35.23 -8.56
C GLY A 56 3.47 -36.41 -8.05
N ILE A 57 4.80 -36.34 -7.98
CA ILE A 57 5.61 -37.47 -7.50
C ILE A 57 5.30 -37.83 -6.03
N PRO A 58 5.28 -36.90 -5.05
CA PRO A 58 4.88 -37.21 -3.67
C PRO A 58 3.48 -37.80 -3.57
N LEU A 59 2.52 -37.23 -4.30
CA LEU A 59 1.14 -37.73 -4.31
C LEU A 59 1.02 -39.11 -4.94
N PHE A 60 1.82 -39.40 -5.97
CA PHE A 60 1.91 -40.75 -6.54
C PHE A 60 2.43 -41.77 -5.51
N PHE A 61 3.46 -41.44 -4.71
CA PHE A 61 3.92 -42.29 -3.63
C PHE A 61 2.88 -42.45 -2.52
N LEU A 62 2.14 -41.39 -2.18
CA LEU A 62 1.02 -41.48 -1.24
C LEU A 62 -0.09 -42.39 -1.74
N LEU A 63 -0.40 -42.33 -3.03
CA LEU A 63 -1.36 -43.22 -3.66
C LEU A 63 -0.92 -44.68 -3.57
N LEU A 64 0.34 -44.97 -3.90
CA LEU A 64 0.90 -46.34 -3.81
C LEU A 64 0.91 -46.85 -2.36
N LEU A 65 1.24 -45.98 -1.40
CA LEU A 65 1.19 -46.32 0.02
C LEU A 65 -0.24 -46.66 0.45
N GLY A 66 -1.21 -45.87 0.02
CA GLY A 66 -2.62 -46.11 0.31
C GLY A 66 -3.14 -47.42 -0.31
N LEU A 67 -2.76 -47.72 -1.56
CA LEU A 67 -3.12 -48.99 -2.20
C LEU A 67 -2.51 -50.20 -1.49
N LYS A 68 -1.27 -50.07 -1.00
CA LYS A 68 -0.61 -51.13 -0.19
C LYS A 68 -1.28 -51.37 1.13
N LEU A 69 -1.83 -50.33 1.77
CA LEU A 69 -2.57 -50.45 3.00
C LEU A 69 -3.92 -51.16 2.84
N ILE A 70 -4.57 -50.95 1.67
CA ILE A 70 -5.85 -51.63 1.35
C ILE A 70 -5.62 -53.06 0.95
N ASN A 71 -4.60 -53.34 0.15
CA ASN A 71 -4.29 -54.68 -0.34
C ASN A 71 -2.83 -55.07 -0.05
N HIS A 72 -2.62 -55.89 0.96
CA HIS A 72 -1.29 -56.32 1.43
C HIS A 72 -0.51 -57.10 0.36
N SER A 73 -1.19 -57.73 -0.58
CA SER A 73 -0.61 -58.50 -1.72
C SER A 73 -0.20 -57.61 -2.91
N TYR A 74 -0.41 -56.26 -2.81
CA TYR A 74 -0.06 -55.32 -3.90
C TYR A 74 1.46 -55.27 -4.10
N LYS A 75 1.92 -55.69 -5.31
CA LYS A 75 3.34 -55.61 -5.66
C LYS A 75 3.78 -54.17 -5.79
N THR A 76 4.69 -53.73 -4.94
CA THR A 76 5.27 -52.40 -5.02
C THR A 76 6.18 -52.26 -6.24
N ILE A 77 6.28 -51.03 -6.77
CA ILE A 77 7.21 -50.68 -7.84
C ILE A 77 8.64 -51.02 -7.43
N GLY A 78 9.46 -51.46 -8.38
CA GLY A 78 10.85 -51.84 -8.17
C GLY A 78 11.68 -50.69 -7.58
N ASN A 79 12.72 -51.01 -6.81
CA ASN A 79 13.56 -50.01 -6.13
C ASN A 79 14.21 -49.05 -7.12
N THR A 80 14.61 -49.50 -8.30
CA THR A 80 15.20 -48.64 -9.34
C THR A 80 14.26 -47.52 -9.73
N ILE A 81 12.98 -47.78 -9.98
CA ILE A 81 11.99 -46.77 -10.35
C ILE A 81 11.79 -45.77 -9.20
N LYS A 82 11.75 -46.26 -7.95
CA LYS A 82 11.60 -45.37 -6.78
C LYS A 82 12.75 -44.39 -6.68
N TYR A 83 13.99 -44.84 -6.80
CA TYR A 83 15.17 -43.96 -6.70
C TYR A 83 15.27 -43.03 -7.90
N THR A 84 14.89 -43.47 -9.11
CA THR A 84 14.84 -42.60 -10.28
C THR A 84 13.82 -41.47 -10.08
N LEU A 85 12.59 -41.81 -9.66
CA LEU A 85 11.57 -40.77 -9.37
C LEU A 85 11.97 -39.84 -8.26
N LEU A 86 12.64 -40.33 -7.20
CA LEU A 86 13.15 -39.51 -6.14
C LEU A 86 14.25 -38.54 -6.65
N ALA A 87 15.18 -39.01 -7.48
CA ALA A 87 16.19 -38.16 -8.08
C ALA A 87 15.59 -37.06 -8.96
N VAL A 88 14.62 -37.41 -9.83
CA VAL A 88 13.89 -36.41 -10.64
C VAL A 88 13.18 -35.42 -9.75
N TRP A 89 12.53 -35.86 -8.67
CA TRP A 89 11.85 -34.95 -7.75
C TRP A 89 12.79 -33.95 -7.08
N ILE A 90 13.94 -34.42 -6.60
CA ILE A 90 14.95 -33.53 -5.97
C ILE A 90 15.46 -32.48 -6.98
N ILE A 91 15.73 -32.89 -8.23
CA ILE A 91 16.18 -31.96 -9.28
C ILE A 91 15.07 -30.92 -9.58
N CYS A 92 13.84 -31.35 -9.79
CA CYS A 92 12.72 -30.44 -10.04
C CYS A 92 12.46 -29.49 -8.86
N LEU A 93 12.58 -29.99 -7.63
CA LEU A 93 12.46 -29.20 -6.42
C LEU A 93 13.56 -28.13 -6.33
N ALA A 94 14.82 -28.49 -6.61
CA ALA A 94 15.94 -27.55 -6.62
C ALA A 94 15.71 -26.43 -7.67
N ILE A 95 15.27 -26.78 -8.88
CA ILE A 95 14.93 -25.80 -9.93
C ILE A 95 13.77 -24.90 -9.46
N ALA A 96 12.72 -25.47 -8.88
CA ALA A 96 11.57 -24.69 -8.39
C ALA A 96 11.97 -23.70 -7.30
N ILE A 97 12.81 -24.12 -6.35
CA ILE A 97 13.33 -23.24 -5.30
C ILE A 97 14.17 -22.12 -5.91
N THR A 98 15.07 -22.42 -6.84
CA THR A 98 15.90 -21.40 -7.50
C THR A 98 15.06 -20.36 -8.22
N LEU A 99 14.02 -20.79 -8.95
CA LEU A 99 13.08 -19.89 -9.61
C LEU A 99 12.29 -19.04 -8.61
N ALA A 100 11.84 -19.63 -7.51
CA ALA A 100 11.12 -18.93 -6.45
C ALA A 100 12.00 -17.86 -5.80
N VAL A 101 13.23 -18.20 -5.41
CA VAL A 101 14.20 -17.26 -4.82
C VAL A 101 14.53 -16.13 -5.81
N SER A 102 14.74 -16.44 -7.08
CA SER A 102 14.95 -15.43 -8.12
C SER A 102 13.79 -14.45 -8.25
N LYS A 103 12.54 -14.88 -8.03
CA LYS A 103 11.38 -14.00 -8.05
C LYS A 103 11.29 -13.11 -6.81
N VAL A 104 11.48 -13.68 -5.64
CA VAL A 104 11.48 -12.92 -4.37
C VAL A 104 12.61 -11.87 -4.39
N SER A 105 13.79 -12.21 -4.89
CA SER A 105 14.91 -11.30 -4.95
C SER A 105 14.65 -10.07 -5.83
N GLN A 106 13.74 -10.13 -6.80
CA GLN A 106 13.36 -8.99 -7.64
C GLN A 106 12.58 -7.89 -6.88
N PHE A 107 12.17 -8.15 -5.64
CA PHE A 107 11.48 -7.21 -4.75
C PHE A 107 12.30 -6.89 -3.48
N ALA A 108 13.61 -7.23 -3.49
CA ALA A 108 14.44 -7.17 -2.29
C ALA A 108 14.91 -5.75 -1.93
N PHE A 109 14.95 -4.84 -2.90
CA PHE A 109 15.48 -3.50 -2.71
C PHE A 109 14.45 -2.46 -3.15
N ASP A 110 14.34 -1.37 -2.37
CA ASP A 110 13.54 -0.20 -2.71
C ASP A 110 14.39 0.83 -3.44
N GLY A 111 13.87 1.36 -4.53
CA GLY A 111 14.47 2.44 -5.32
C GLY A 111 13.56 3.66 -5.37
N LYS A 112 14.17 4.84 -5.37
CA LYS A 112 13.47 6.12 -5.35
C LYS A 112 14.06 7.07 -6.37
N ALA A 113 13.19 7.76 -7.10
CA ALA A 113 13.54 8.88 -7.96
C ALA A 113 12.72 10.11 -7.53
N VAL A 114 13.42 11.20 -7.20
CA VAL A 114 12.81 12.42 -6.64
C VAL A 114 12.89 13.54 -7.67
N GLN A 115 11.78 14.27 -7.82
CA GLN A 115 11.69 15.47 -8.62
C GLN A 115 11.03 16.57 -7.78
N LYS A 116 11.59 17.77 -7.78
CA LYS A 116 11.06 18.95 -7.09
C LYS A 116 10.62 19.99 -8.10
N GLU A 117 9.42 20.55 -7.91
CA GLU A 117 8.83 21.55 -8.79
C GLU A 117 8.28 22.71 -7.97
N GLN A 118 8.77 23.92 -8.22
CA GLN A 118 8.30 25.11 -7.50
C GLN A 118 6.97 25.60 -8.06
N ILE A 119 6.08 26.04 -7.17
CA ILE A 119 4.78 26.63 -7.52
C ILE A 119 4.86 28.13 -7.28
N VAL A 120 4.78 28.91 -8.37
CA VAL A 120 4.82 30.37 -8.27
C VAL A 120 3.40 30.88 -8.07
N LEU A 121 3.13 31.39 -6.87
CA LEU A 121 1.85 32.04 -6.53
C LEU A 121 2.02 33.55 -6.42
N GLN A 122 0.99 34.30 -6.85
CA GLN A 122 0.91 35.74 -6.56
C GLN A 122 0.62 35.95 -5.06
N PRO A 123 1.04 37.07 -4.47
CA PRO A 123 0.73 37.40 -3.08
C PRO A 123 -0.79 37.35 -2.82
N ASN A 124 -1.20 36.64 -1.77
CA ASN A 124 -2.59 36.40 -1.38
C ASN A 124 -3.43 35.55 -2.35
N ASP A 125 -2.79 34.91 -3.31
CA ASP A 125 -3.50 33.96 -4.18
C ASP A 125 -3.82 32.66 -3.45
N THR A 126 -4.88 31.97 -3.87
CA THR A 126 -5.27 30.68 -3.32
C THR A 126 -4.78 29.58 -4.24
N LEU A 127 -4.02 28.62 -3.71
CA LEU A 127 -3.60 27.42 -4.44
C LEU A 127 -4.76 26.42 -4.49
N PHE A 128 -5.25 26.12 -5.68
CA PHE A 128 -6.24 25.07 -5.90
C PHE A 128 -5.54 23.75 -6.18
N VAL A 129 -5.94 22.70 -5.46
CA VAL A 129 -5.38 21.34 -5.61
C VAL A 129 -6.48 20.38 -5.99
N GLN A 130 -6.27 19.66 -7.08
CA GLN A 130 -7.23 18.66 -7.57
C GLN A 130 -6.56 17.49 -8.24
N PHE A 131 -7.17 16.31 -8.11
CA PHE A 131 -6.82 15.14 -8.91
C PHE A 131 -7.70 15.06 -10.17
N LYS A 132 -7.11 14.56 -11.23
CA LYS A 132 -7.78 14.35 -12.51
C LYS A 132 -7.56 12.92 -12.99
N ASN A 133 -8.63 12.30 -13.43
CA ASN A 133 -8.57 11.02 -14.15
C ASN A 133 -8.36 11.25 -15.67
N ASN A 134 -8.07 10.16 -16.35
CA ASN A 134 -8.10 10.11 -17.81
C ASN A 134 -9.15 9.07 -18.23
N ASP A 135 -10.13 9.49 -19.04
CA ASP A 135 -11.24 8.63 -19.48
C ASP A 135 -10.79 7.41 -20.28
N LEU A 136 -9.61 7.46 -20.89
CA LEU A 136 -9.01 6.31 -21.56
C LEU A 136 -8.66 5.19 -20.57
N PHE A 137 -8.21 5.54 -19.36
CA PHE A 137 -7.76 4.59 -18.36
C PHE A 137 -8.83 4.29 -17.30
N SER A 138 -9.51 5.32 -16.81
CA SER A 138 -10.56 5.19 -15.79
C SER A 138 -11.57 6.32 -15.93
N LYS A 139 -12.86 5.98 -15.87
CA LYS A 139 -13.96 6.95 -15.88
C LYS A 139 -14.28 7.51 -14.49
N ASN A 140 -13.68 6.97 -13.45
CA ASN A 140 -13.91 7.37 -12.07
C ASN A 140 -12.59 7.69 -11.38
N VAL A 141 -12.44 8.93 -10.93
CA VAL A 141 -11.25 9.41 -10.22
C VAL A 141 -11.04 8.69 -8.89
N ASN A 142 -12.10 8.20 -8.28
CA ASN A 142 -12.06 7.53 -6.97
C ASN A 142 -11.88 6.01 -7.06
N LEU A 143 -11.80 5.44 -8.28
CA LEU A 143 -11.60 4.01 -8.45
C LEU A 143 -10.14 3.66 -8.24
N ARG A 144 -9.83 2.93 -7.18
CA ARG A 144 -8.49 2.38 -6.94
C ARG A 144 -8.30 1.05 -7.65
N GLU A 145 -7.19 0.92 -8.34
CA GLU A 145 -6.77 -0.28 -9.05
C GLU A 145 -5.26 -0.45 -8.85
N ASP A 146 -4.82 -1.53 -8.21
CA ASP A 146 -3.40 -1.77 -7.90
C ASP A 146 -2.53 -1.70 -9.16
N PHE A 147 -2.86 -2.51 -10.17
CA PHE A 147 -2.27 -2.40 -11.50
C PHE A 147 -3.11 -3.14 -12.55
N ARG A 148 -3.07 -2.64 -13.79
CA ARG A 148 -3.67 -3.32 -14.94
C ARG A 148 -2.86 -3.07 -16.20
N LEU A 149 -2.92 -4.01 -17.14
CA LEU A 149 -2.50 -3.75 -18.51
C LEU A 149 -3.59 -2.95 -19.23
N LYS A 150 -3.21 -1.82 -19.79
CA LYS A 150 -4.06 -0.97 -20.61
C LYS A 150 -3.31 -0.53 -21.84
N THR A 151 -4.03 -0.03 -22.83
CA THR A 151 -3.45 0.52 -24.05
C THR A 151 -3.46 2.03 -23.96
N ASP A 152 -2.33 2.67 -24.19
CA ASP A 152 -2.22 4.12 -24.22
C ASP A 152 -2.76 4.73 -25.54
N GLU A 153 -2.75 6.06 -25.65
CA GLU A 153 -3.24 6.79 -26.82
C GLU A 153 -2.48 6.43 -28.12
N SER A 154 -1.26 5.93 -28.01
CA SER A 154 -0.43 5.48 -29.14
C SER A 154 -0.70 4.04 -29.56
N GLY A 155 -1.59 3.33 -28.87
CA GLY A 155 -1.85 1.90 -29.09
C GLY A 155 -0.84 0.97 -28.43
N LYS A 156 0.08 1.49 -27.59
CA LYS A 156 1.08 0.70 -26.88
C LYS A 156 0.51 0.19 -25.56
N GLU A 157 0.80 -1.08 -25.23
CA GLU A 157 0.49 -1.62 -23.92
C GLU A 157 1.36 -1.00 -22.83
N VAL A 158 0.72 -0.61 -21.75
CA VAL A 158 1.32 0.00 -20.56
C VAL A 158 0.74 -0.63 -19.29
N ILE A 159 1.54 -0.64 -18.24
CA ILE A 159 1.06 -0.94 -16.88
C ILE A 159 0.48 0.35 -16.32
N TYR A 160 -0.79 0.31 -15.99
CA TYR A 160 -1.52 1.38 -15.32
C TYR A 160 -1.69 1.02 -13.85
N SER A 161 -1.55 2.01 -12.96
CA SER A 161 -1.83 1.87 -11.53
C SER A 161 -2.33 3.18 -10.95
N ASN A 162 -3.18 3.11 -9.93
CA ASN A 162 -3.61 4.24 -9.08
C ASN A 162 -2.87 4.30 -7.74
N GLU A 163 -1.75 3.62 -7.59
CA GLU A 163 -0.90 3.73 -6.41
C GLU A 163 -0.22 5.11 -6.37
N VAL A 164 -1.04 6.12 -6.13
CA VAL A 164 -0.67 7.53 -5.98
C VAL A 164 -1.20 8.01 -4.65
N SER A 165 -0.38 8.75 -3.91
CA SER A 165 -0.77 9.40 -2.66
C SER A 165 -0.25 10.83 -2.63
N ILE A 166 -0.89 11.70 -1.86
CA ILE A 166 -0.42 13.04 -1.57
C ILE A 166 -0.33 13.21 -0.05
N GLU A 167 0.74 13.85 0.37
CA GLU A 167 0.93 14.31 1.74
C GLU A 167 1.21 15.82 1.71
N ILE A 168 0.46 16.58 2.49
CA ILE A 168 0.62 18.03 2.58
C ILE A 168 1.48 18.34 3.78
N MET A 169 2.54 19.11 3.59
CA MET A 169 3.56 19.39 4.62
C MET A 169 3.85 20.88 4.71
N GLN A 170 4.27 21.31 5.89
CA GLN A 170 4.78 22.67 6.08
C GLN A 170 6.24 22.78 5.62
N THR A 171 6.64 23.98 5.17
CA THR A 171 8.03 24.29 4.84
C THR A 171 8.41 25.69 5.26
N ASP A 172 9.70 25.88 5.58
CA ASP A 172 10.31 27.17 5.80
C ASP A 172 10.80 27.85 4.50
N GLU A 173 10.72 27.14 3.36
CA GLU A 173 11.06 27.72 2.07
C GLU A 173 10.05 28.82 1.69
N PRO A 174 10.48 29.88 1.00
CA PRO A 174 9.62 31.05 0.73
C PRO A 174 8.49 30.78 -0.29
N LEU A 175 8.63 29.74 -1.10
CA LEU A 175 7.65 29.36 -2.12
C LEU A 175 7.15 27.94 -1.91
N PRO A 176 5.86 27.69 -2.15
CA PRO A 176 5.35 26.33 -2.16
C PRO A 176 6.00 25.52 -3.28
N TYR A 177 6.15 24.22 -3.03
CA TYR A 177 6.66 23.31 -4.04
C TYR A 177 6.04 21.92 -3.92
N LEU A 178 5.99 21.23 -5.05
CA LEU A 178 5.60 19.84 -5.16
C LEU A 178 6.86 18.99 -5.28
N GLN A 179 7.04 18.03 -4.36
CA GLN A 179 8.05 16.99 -4.49
C GLN A 179 7.35 15.71 -4.95
N ILE A 180 7.81 15.15 -6.04
CA ILE A 180 7.29 13.94 -6.65
C ILE A 180 8.30 12.83 -6.43
N GLU A 181 7.92 11.83 -5.68
CA GLU A 181 8.73 10.65 -5.41
C GLU A 181 8.14 9.47 -6.17
N ARG A 182 8.91 8.94 -7.10
CA ARG A 182 8.59 7.71 -7.82
C ARG A 182 9.34 6.57 -7.17
N LEU A 183 8.62 5.55 -6.74
CA LEU A 183 9.17 4.42 -6.00
C LEU A 183 8.92 3.13 -6.76
N ALA A 184 9.89 2.23 -6.72
CA ALA A 184 9.76 0.89 -7.27
C ALA A 184 10.71 -0.07 -6.55
N ARG A 185 10.42 -1.36 -6.65
CA ARG A 185 11.30 -2.42 -6.16
C ARG A 185 12.15 -3.01 -7.28
N GLY A 186 13.26 -3.64 -6.88
CA GLY A 186 14.18 -4.28 -7.82
C GLY A 186 15.05 -5.35 -7.16
N GLY A 187 15.79 -6.09 -7.98
CA GLY A 187 16.74 -7.10 -7.53
C GLY A 187 18.07 -6.52 -7.02
N SER A 188 18.27 -5.22 -7.19
CA SER A 188 19.38 -4.44 -6.65
C SER A 188 18.96 -2.99 -6.49
N LEU A 189 19.70 -2.20 -5.70
CA LEU A 189 19.45 -0.77 -5.55
C LEU A 189 19.47 -0.03 -6.89
N LYS A 190 20.37 -0.41 -7.79
CA LYS A 190 20.46 0.17 -9.14
C LYS A 190 19.23 -0.16 -9.97
N ASP A 191 18.84 -1.43 -10.02
CA ASP A 191 17.65 -1.90 -10.75
C ASP A 191 16.37 -1.25 -10.23
N ALA A 192 16.21 -1.18 -8.91
CA ALA A 192 15.08 -0.52 -8.26
C ALA A 192 14.99 0.96 -8.62
N LYS A 193 16.13 1.69 -8.57
CA LYS A 193 16.19 3.11 -8.94
C LYS A 193 15.88 3.33 -10.42
N GLU A 194 16.48 2.56 -11.32
CA GLU A 194 16.20 2.63 -12.76
C GLU A 194 14.73 2.34 -13.08
N THR A 195 14.10 1.40 -12.34
CA THR A 195 12.68 1.11 -12.47
C THR A 195 11.83 2.27 -12.00
N ALA A 196 12.18 2.91 -10.87
CA ALA A 196 11.51 4.11 -10.37
C ALA A 196 11.61 5.29 -11.35
N GLU A 197 12.76 5.50 -11.97
CA GLU A 197 12.99 6.55 -12.96
C GLU A 197 12.12 6.37 -14.23
N ARG A 198 11.77 5.13 -14.59
CA ARG A 198 10.90 4.82 -15.75
C ARG A 198 9.41 5.02 -15.49
N ILE A 199 9.01 5.29 -14.25
CA ILE A 199 7.62 5.59 -13.94
C ILE A 199 7.25 6.93 -14.58
N LYS A 200 6.17 6.92 -15.37
CA LYS A 200 5.60 8.11 -16.01
C LYS A 200 4.47 8.63 -15.14
N TYR A 201 4.67 9.80 -14.58
CA TYR A 201 3.66 10.51 -13.82
C TYR A 201 3.50 11.91 -14.40
N ALA A 202 2.27 12.34 -14.65
CA ALA A 202 1.98 13.64 -15.22
C ALA A 202 1.18 14.51 -14.23
N TYR A 203 1.50 15.78 -14.22
CA TYR A 203 0.83 16.84 -13.46
C TYR A 203 0.88 18.13 -14.26
N GLN A 204 0.09 19.12 -13.88
CA GLN A 204 0.06 20.44 -14.51
C GLN A 204 -0.03 21.51 -13.44
N ILE A 205 0.75 22.56 -13.60
CA ILE A 205 0.66 23.80 -12.81
C ILE A 205 0.21 24.89 -13.78
N VAL A 206 -1.01 25.39 -13.60
CA VAL A 206 -1.62 26.40 -14.48
C VAL A 206 -2.04 27.59 -13.61
N GLY A 207 -1.20 28.61 -13.56
CA GLY A 207 -1.38 29.74 -12.65
C GLY A 207 -1.36 29.26 -11.19
N ASN A 208 -2.46 29.42 -10.47
CA ASN A 208 -2.65 28.99 -9.09
C ASN A 208 -3.34 27.61 -8.95
N LYS A 209 -3.41 26.83 -10.03
CA LYS A 209 -4.03 25.49 -10.00
C LYS A 209 -2.98 24.40 -10.15
N LEU A 210 -2.93 23.49 -9.18
CA LEU A 210 -2.17 22.26 -9.21
C LEU A 210 -3.10 21.11 -9.59
N ILE A 211 -2.91 20.57 -10.78
CA ILE A 211 -3.70 19.47 -11.33
C ILE A 211 -2.82 18.23 -11.36
N LEU A 212 -3.19 17.23 -10.58
CA LEU A 212 -2.45 15.98 -10.38
C LEU A 212 -3.20 14.85 -11.09
N ASN A 213 -2.46 13.96 -11.76
CA ASN A 213 -3.08 12.74 -12.26
C ASN A 213 -3.27 11.75 -11.11
N ASN A 214 -4.40 11.06 -11.08
CA ASN A 214 -4.69 10.02 -10.09
C ASN A 214 -4.09 8.65 -10.45
N TYR A 215 -3.17 8.62 -11.42
CA TYR A 215 -2.57 7.38 -11.91
C TYR A 215 -1.13 7.59 -12.34
N LEU A 216 -0.41 6.51 -12.40
CA LEU A 216 0.91 6.38 -12.99
C LEU A 216 0.86 5.38 -14.14
N LEU A 217 1.82 5.51 -15.06
CA LEU A 217 2.05 4.55 -16.15
C LEU A 217 3.48 4.03 -16.08
N SER A 218 3.66 2.77 -16.39
CA SER A 218 4.97 2.14 -16.54
C SER A 218 5.00 1.29 -17.81
N ASP A 219 6.18 1.17 -18.43
CA ASP A 219 6.34 0.29 -19.57
C ASP A 219 6.20 -1.17 -19.14
N VAL A 220 5.54 -2.00 -19.97
CA VAL A 220 5.37 -3.44 -19.72
C VAL A 220 6.73 -4.13 -19.54
N ALA A 221 7.77 -3.69 -20.25
CA ALA A 221 9.14 -4.21 -20.13
C ALA A 221 9.73 -4.03 -18.71
N SER A 222 9.32 -3.01 -17.97
CA SER A 222 9.73 -2.78 -16.58
C SER A 222 9.10 -3.77 -15.61
N LYS A 223 8.04 -4.47 -16.04
CA LYS A 223 7.22 -5.39 -15.23
C LYS A 223 6.63 -4.67 -13.99
N TRP A 224 5.70 -5.33 -13.31
CA TRP A 224 5.22 -4.82 -12.04
C TRP A 224 6.26 -5.06 -10.94
N ARG A 225 6.68 -3.99 -10.31
CA ARG A 225 7.69 -3.94 -9.24
C ARG A 225 7.25 -3.02 -8.11
N ASP A 226 5.96 -3.11 -7.74
CA ASP A 226 5.38 -2.26 -6.68
C ASP A 226 5.61 -0.76 -6.97
N GLN A 227 5.36 -0.36 -8.24
CA GLN A 227 5.51 1.02 -8.66
C GLN A 227 4.41 1.87 -8.01
N ARG A 228 4.83 2.95 -7.36
CA ARG A 228 3.95 3.93 -6.73
C ARG A 228 4.51 5.34 -6.85
N VAL A 229 3.66 6.32 -6.68
CA VAL A 229 4.02 7.73 -6.68
C VAL A 229 3.52 8.37 -5.38
N GLU A 230 4.46 8.93 -4.64
CA GLU A 230 4.16 9.69 -3.43
C GLU A 230 4.43 11.18 -3.71
N LEU A 231 3.42 12.00 -3.49
CA LEU A 231 3.46 13.43 -3.74
C LEU A 231 3.53 14.15 -2.40
N PHE A 232 4.51 15.02 -2.24
CA PHE A 232 4.63 15.85 -1.06
C PHE A 232 4.43 17.31 -1.46
N LEU A 233 3.32 17.90 -1.03
CA LEU A 233 3.01 19.30 -1.28
C LEU A 233 3.47 20.13 -0.09
N TYR A 234 4.57 20.84 -0.25
CA TYR A 234 5.14 21.69 0.77
C TYR A 234 4.59 23.10 0.68
N LEU A 235 3.97 23.56 1.77
CA LEU A 235 3.33 24.86 1.86
C LEU A 235 4.00 25.74 2.93
N PRO A 236 4.51 26.93 2.57
CA PRO A 236 5.03 27.88 3.55
C PRO A 236 3.91 28.54 4.36
N LYS A 237 4.27 29.06 5.52
CA LYS A 237 3.39 29.86 6.36
C LYS A 237 2.72 30.98 5.57
N GLY A 238 1.43 31.18 5.79
CA GLY A 238 0.62 32.22 5.15
C GLY A 238 -0.03 31.76 3.85
N THR A 239 0.37 30.64 3.28
CA THR A 239 -0.26 30.09 2.06
C THR A 239 -1.73 29.78 2.32
N ILE A 240 -2.58 30.21 1.39
CA ILE A 240 -3.98 29.83 1.34
C ILE A 240 -4.12 28.77 0.26
N PHE A 241 -4.76 27.65 0.59
CA PHE A 241 -4.98 26.56 -0.38
C PHE A 241 -6.40 26.01 -0.25
N LYS A 242 -6.86 25.40 -1.33
CA LYS A 242 -8.18 24.81 -1.45
C LYS A 242 -8.10 23.49 -2.20
N PRO A 243 -8.09 22.36 -1.46
CA PRO A 243 -8.23 21.04 -2.05
C PRO A 243 -9.69 20.84 -2.46
N ASP A 244 -9.93 20.20 -3.60
CA ASP A 244 -11.27 19.74 -3.95
C ASP A 244 -11.52 18.31 -3.43
N SER A 245 -12.77 17.82 -3.57
CA SER A 245 -13.17 16.49 -3.07
C SER A 245 -12.40 15.33 -3.72
N SER A 246 -11.74 15.55 -4.88
CA SER A 246 -10.94 14.52 -5.53
C SER A 246 -9.65 14.19 -4.76
N VAL A 247 -9.19 15.10 -3.89
CA VAL A 247 -7.97 14.93 -3.09
C VAL A 247 -8.17 13.94 -1.94
N GLU A 248 -9.38 13.85 -1.37
CA GLU A 248 -9.70 13.07 -0.17
C GLU A 248 -9.21 11.61 -0.24
N ASN A 249 -9.44 10.93 -1.36
CA ASN A 249 -9.07 9.52 -1.50
C ASN A 249 -7.56 9.27 -1.67
N TYR A 250 -6.78 10.31 -1.90
CA TYR A 250 -5.33 10.27 -2.13
C TYR A 250 -4.54 10.93 -1.02
N ASP A 251 -5.23 11.67 -0.12
CA ASP A 251 -4.61 12.37 1.00
C ASP A 251 -4.21 11.41 2.12
N HIS A 252 -2.92 11.43 2.44
CA HIS A 252 -2.33 10.69 3.55
C HIS A 252 -1.75 11.65 4.61
N SER A 253 -2.16 12.93 4.59
CA SER A 253 -1.76 13.96 5.57
C SER A 253 -2.51 13.76 6.89
N ASP A 254 -2.40 12.57 7.48
CA ASP A 254 -3.07 12.23 8.74
C ASP A 254 -2.19 12.62 9.93
N ASP A 255 -1.98 13.92 10.10
CA ASP A 255 -1.27 14.48 11.24
C ASP A 255 -2.08 15.58 11.95
N ASP A 256 -1.65 15.95 13.17
CA ASP A 256 -2.32 16.98 13.96
C ASP A 256 -2.20 18.39 13.34
N PHE A 257 -1.28 18.60 12.43
CA PHE A 257 -1.06 19.88 11.76
C PHE A 257 -1.99 20.06 10.56
N PHE A 258 -2.10 19.05 9.67
CA PHE A 258 -2.95 19.05 8.49
C PHE A 258 -4.18 18.16 8.66
N ASN A 259 -5.15 18.63 9.42
CA ASN A 259 -6.44 17.95 9.55
C ASN A 259 -7.47 18.60 8.61
N LEU A 260 -7.58 18.05 7.42
CA LEU A 260 -8.47 18.58 6.39
C LEU A 260 -9.86 17.95 6.48
N HIS A 261 -10.89 18.73 6.16
CA HIS A 261 -12.26 18.27 6.08
C HIS A 261 -12.73 18.35 4.64
N TYR A 262 -13.08 17.21 4.07
CA TYR A 262 -13.52 17.11 2.68
C TYR A 262 -15.06 17.12 2.52
N SER A 263 -15.79 17.46 3.57
CA SER A 263 -17.26 17.53 3.54
C SER A 263 -17.79 18.61 2.57
N SER A 264 -16.93 19.54 2.16
CA SER A 264 -17.25 20.56 1.17
C SER A 264 -16.04 20.99 0.34
N ASP A 265 -16.17 20.94 -0.97
CA ASP A 265 -15.17 21.46 -1.94
C ASP A 265 -15.03 22.98 -1.87
N THR A 266 -15.83 23.68 -1.05
CA THR A 266 -15.74 25.13 -0.87
C THR A 266 -14.76 25.55 0.22
N TYR A 267 -14.29 24.61 1.03
CA TYR A 267 -13.41 24.92 2.16
C TYR A 267 -12.03 25.37 1.73
N SER A 268 -11.59 26.47 2.32
CA SER A 268 -10.27 27.05 2.11
C SER A 268 -9.47 27.02 3.42
N TYR A 269 -8.21 26.69 3.32
CA TYR A 269 -7.33 26.53 4.46
C TYR A 269 -6.18 27.50 4.39
N LYS A 270 -5.68 27.93 5.56
CA LYS A 270 -4.48 28.75 5.67
C LYS A 270 -3.47 28.11 6.59
N VAL A 271 -2.22 28.09 6.15
CA VAL A 271 -1.08 27.56 6.91
C VAL A 271 -0.63 28.59 7.94
N PHE A 272 -0.63 28.22 9.22
CA PHE A 272 -0.09 28.99 10.35
C PHE A 272 1.18 28.31 10.88
N ASP A 273 1.77 28.84 11.93
CA ASP A 273 3.01 28.29 12.50
C ASP A 273 2.83 26.89 13.13
N THR A 274 1.70 26.65 13.76
CA THR A 274 1.45 25.45 14.57
C THR A 274 0.32 24.58 14.05
N GLN A 275 -0.44 25.05 13.08
CA GLN A 275 -1.60 24.34 12.56
C GLN A 275 -2.09 24.92 11.24
N VAL A 276 -2.88 24.15 10.51
CA VAL A 276 -3.68 24.63 9.40
C VAL A 276 -5.08 24.93 9.90
N LYS A 277 -5.61 26.10 9.56
CA LYS A 277 -6.98 26.49 9.91
C LYS A 277 -7.85 26.58 8.68
N CYS A 278 -9.05 26.03 8.78
CA CYS A 278 -10.09 26.28 7.81
C CYS A 278 -10.63 27.70 8.00
N LEU A 279 -10.74 28.45 6.90
CA LEU A 279 -11.17 29.85 6.92
C LEU A 279 -12.69 30.01 6.88
N ASN A 280 -13.41 29.06 6.30
CA ASN A 280 -14.83 29.14 6.02
C ASN A 280 -15.63 27.86 6.35
N CYS A 281 -15.05 26.97 7.15
CA CYS A 281 -15.77 25.81 7.69
C CYS A 281 -16.80 26.25 8.74
N PRO A 282 -17.91 25.51 8.91
CA PRO A 282 -18.81 25.69 10.03
C PRO A 282 -18.08 25.55 11.37
N GLY A 283 -18.47 26.37 12.38
CA GLY A 283 -17.79 26.43 13.67
C GLY A 283 -17.66 25.08 14.37
N TYR A 284 -18.66 24.21 14.25
CA TYR A 284 -18.64 22.86 14.85
C TYR A 284 -17.57 21.92 14.24
N GLU A 285 -17.09 22.16 13.04
CA GLU A 285 -15.99 21.40 12.45
C GLU A 285 -14.63 21.85 12.99
N ASN A 286 -14.52 23.11 13.45
CA ASN A 286 -13.32 23.65 14.08
C ASN A 286 -13.28 23.38 15.60
N GLU A 287 -14.42 23.21 16.26
CA GLU A 287 -14.52 23.06 17.74
C GLU A 287 -14.06 21.70 18.27
N HIS A 288 -14.05 20.64 17.46
CA HIS A 288 -13.71 19.30 17.94
C HIS A 288 -12.23 19.12 18.37
N LYS A 289 -11.31 19.98 17.93
CA LYS A 289 -9.90 19.94 18.37
C LYS A 289 -9.63 20.82 19.59
N ASP A 290 -10.27 21.98 19.67
CA ASP A 290 -10.03 22.92 20.76
C ASP A 290 -10.52 22.36 22.10
N VAL A 291 -11.61 21.59 22.10
CA VAL A 291 -12.15 20.96 23.31
C VAL A 291 -11.22 19.89 23.90
N PHE A 292 -10.48 19.16 23.06
CA PHE A 292 -9.50 18.19 23.56
C PHE A 292 -8.23 18.87 24.06
N THR A 293 -7.75 19.91 23.38
CA THR A 293 -6.55 20.65 23.76
C THR A 293 -6.80 21.49 25.02
N GLU A 294 -7.92 22.21 25.12
CA GLU A 294 -8.30 22.93 26.34
C GLU A 294 -8.57 22.00 27.53
N ALA A 295 -9.15 20.80 27.28
CA ALA A 295 -9.32 19.81 28.33
C ALA A 295 -7.98 19.21 28.81
N PHE A 296 -6.99 19.08 27.94
CA PHE A 296 -5.63 18.62 28.31
C PHE A 296 -4.82 19.72 29.00
N GLU A 297 -4.89 20.98 28.56
CA GLU A 297 -4.24 22.09 29.23
C GLU A 297 -4.86 22.39 30.62
N SER A 298 -6.20 22.29 30.73
CA SER A 298 -6.86 22.46 32.05
C SER A 298 -6.55 21.32 33.03
N ILE A 299 -6.16 20.13 32.52
CA ILE A 299 -5.72 18.99 33.35
C ILE A 299 -4.26 19.17 33.80
N SER A 300 -3.41 19.85 33.05
CA SER A 300 -2.01 20.05 33.39
C SER A 300 -1.81 21.09 34.54
N ASP A 301 -2.71 22.06 34.66
CA ASP A 301 -2.59 23.14 35.68
C ASP A 301 -3.06 22.73 37.08
N SER A 302 -3.59 21.55 37.30
CA SER A 302 -4.11 21.11 38.61
C SER A 302 -3.23 20.09 39.35
N ILE A 303 -1.92 20.06 39.08
CA ILE A 303 -1.00 19.26 39.90
C ILE A 303 -0.63 20.02 41.18
N GLN A 304 -1.36 19.80 42.25
CA GLN A 304 -0.95 20.29 43.57
C GLN A 304 0.14 19.38 44.15
N THR A 305 1.33 19.94 44.34
CA THR A 305 2.43 19.27 45.04
C THR A 305 2.28 19.52 46.55
N LYS A 306 1.97 18.49 47.30
CA LYS A 306 1.92 18.55 48.77
C LYS A 306 3.19 17.91 49.31
N THR A 307 4.04 18.73 49.91
CA THR A 307 5.25 18.25 50.61
C THR A 307 4.85 17.80 52.02
N ILE A 308 5.16 16.60 52.39
CA ILE A 308 4.98 16.06 53.73
C ILE A 308 6.37 15.69 54.25
N THR A 309 6.74 16.24 55.40
CA THR A 309 8.01 15.97 56.10
C THR A 309 7.73 14.94 57.17
N ILE A 310 8.37 13.77 57.08
CA ILE A 310 8.35 12.73 58.14
C ILE A 310 9.80 12.44 58.53
N ASP A 311 10.10 12.57 59.79
CA ASP A 311 11.43 12.32 60.41
C ASP A 311 12.59 13.10 59.72
N GLY A 312 12.39 14.34 59.36
CA GLY A 312 13.41 15.18 58.72
C GLY A 312 13.70 14.91 57.25
N THR A 313 12.98 13.95 56.64
CA THR A 313 13.11 13.66 55.23
C THR A 313 11.89 14.18 54.46
N GLU A 314 12.12 15.05 53.47
CA GLU A 314 11.03 15.54 52.59
C GLU A 314 10.59 14.43 51.61
N ILE A 315 9.34 14.02 51.75
CA ILE A 315 8.69 13.12 50.79
C ILE A 315 7.70 13.94 49.94
N ILE A 316 8.03 14.09 48.67
CA ILE A 316 7.15 14.80 47.72
C ILE A 316 6.10 13.78 47.22
N LYS A 317 4.89 13.85 47.74
CA LYS A 317 3.76 13.05 47.25
C LYS A 317 2.98 13.87 46.22
N ARG A 318 3.16 13.55 44.95
CA ARG A 318 2.34 14.11 43.86
C ARG A 318 0.96 13.46 43.84
N THR A 319 -0.05 14.19 44.30
CA THR A 319 -1.44 13.68 44.24
C THR A 319 -2.12 14.36 43.05
N LYS A 320 -2.51 13.57 42.07
CA LYS A 320 -3.31 14.03 40.93
C LYS A 320 -4.75 14.22 41.41
N LYS A 321 -5.22 15.44 41.58
CA LYS A 321 -6.63 15.69 41.86
C LYS A 321 -7.31 16.02 40.53
N THR A 322 -8.04 15.10 39.99
CA THR A 322 -8.82 15.29 38.77
C THR A 322 -10.17 15.90 39.20
N THR A 323 -10.39 17.18 38.90
CA THR A 323 -11.68 17.83 39.13
C THR A 323 -12.42 17.84 37.79
N TYR A 324 -13.56 17.20 37.73
CA TYR A 324 -14.40 17.19 36.52
C TYR A 324 -15.47 18.28 36.66
N PRO A 325 -15.66 19.12 35.62
CA PRO A 325 -16.81 20.03 35.62
C PRO A 325 -18.09 19.24 35.33
N ASN A 326 -19.07 19.49 36.17
CA ASN A 326 -20.46 19.04 36.12
C ASN A 326 -20.89 17.99 35.06
N GLY A 327 -21.14 16.77 35.55
CA GLY A 327 -22.10 15.88 34.88
C GLY A 327 -21.54 14.93 33.83
N LYS A 328 -20.24 14.65 33.79
CA LYS A 328 -19.67 13.69 32.82
C LYS A 328 -19.66 12.24 33.31
N ILE A 329 -20.00 11.35 32.39
CA ILE A 329 -19.90 9.90 32.54
C ILE A 329 -18.44 9.47 32.32
N VAL A 330 -17.81 8.80 33.27
CA VAL A 330 -16.43 8.31 33.21
C VAL A 330 -16.42 6.80 33.41
N LYS A 331 -15.48 6.10 32.77
CA LYS A 331 -15.26 4.66 32.98
C LYS A 331 -14.36 4.44 34.20
N ASP A 332 -14.73 3.52 35.07
CA ASP A 332 -13.90 3.05 36.16
C ASP A 332 -12.74 2.12 35.67
N LYS A 333 -11.91 1.66 36.60
CA LYS A 333 -10.79 0.74 36.30
C LYS A 333 -11.23 -0.59 35.70
N ASP A 334 -12.48 -0.94 35.86
CA ASP A 334 -13.08 -2.20 35.41
C ASP A 334 -13.93 -2.02 34.15
N GLY A 335 -13.95 -0.77 33.57
CA GLY A 335 -14.61 -0.46 32.33
C GLY A 335 -16.09 -0.07 32.45
N ASN A 336 -16.64 0.09 33.70
CA ASN A 336 -18.03 0.49 33.93
C ASN A 336 -18.20 2.01 33.88
N LEU A 337 -19.34 2.47 33.35
CA LEU A 337 -19.67 3.87 33.24
C LEU A 337 -20.23 4.41 34.58
N ILE A 338 -19.52 5.37 35.20
CA ILE A 338 -19.96 6.02 36.45
C ILE A 338 -20.33 7.47 36.14
N LYS A 339 -21.51 7.87 36.61
CA LYS A 339 -21.96 9.27 36.55
C LYS A 339 -21.49 9.99 37.79
N ILE A 340 -20.63 10.99 37.63
CA ILE A 340 -20.15 11.84 38.72
C ILE A 340 -20.97 13.13 38.73
N ASN A 341 -21.66 13.38 39.84
CA ASN A 341 -22.41 14.62 40.09
C ASN A 341 -21.47 15.74 40.55
#